data_55d71f2d9ad0cad8c7a83c839c9545d4
#
_entry.id   55d71f2d9ad0cad8c7a83c839c9545d4
#
_cell.length_a   1.000
_cell.length_b   1.000
_cell.length_c   1.000
_cell.angle_alpha   90.00
_cell.angle_beta   90.00
_cell.angle_gamma   90.00
#
_symmetry.space_group_name_H-M   'P 1'
#
loop_
_entity.id
_entity.type
_entity.pdbx_description
1 polymer ?
#
loop_
_entity_poly.entity_id
_entity_poly.type
_entity_poly.pdbx_seq_one_letter_code
_entity_poly.pdbx_strand_id
1 'polypeptide(L)'
;MEKLRVSSIVVCGHSSCGAMNALLAGSAPASPGERHLQAWLEHGLPALSAYDDGGHPVAQEAAHAGFSAVDQLGMVNVATQVEALTRHPLVVEARKHGGLDVIGVFYDIPSAVPLRIGSTSIDSFGITMSTS
;
A
#
# COMPACT_ATOMS: atom_id res chain seq x y z
N MET A 1 -22.38 18.90 -4.15
CA MET A 1 -21.49 17.76 -4.14
C MET A 1 -20.16 18.11 -4.74
N GLU A 2 -19.11 17.69 -4.08
CA GLU A 2 -17.78 17.99 -4.56
C GLU A 2 -17.33 17.03 -5.63
N LYS A 3 -16.58 17.55 -6.57
CA LYS A 3 -15.95 16.75 -7.60
C LYS A 3 -14.47 16.66 -7.33
N LEU A 4 -13.92 15.49 -7.60
CA LEU A 4 -12.48 15.35 -7.58
C LEU A 4 -11.89 16.01 -8.82
N ARG A 5 -10.96 16.94 -8.60
CA ARG A 5 -10.35 17.70 -9.69
C ARG A 5 -8.94 17.25 -9.99
N VAL A 6 -8.57 16.08 -9.51
CA VAL A 6 -7.25 15.51 -9.76
C VAL A 6 -7.34 14.46 -10.85
N SER A 7 -6.24 14.24 -11.55
CA SER A 7 -6.20 13.23 -12.61
C SER A 7 -5.67 11.89 -12.12
N SER A 8 -5.03 11.87 -10.95
CA SER A 8 -4.55 10.62 -10.38
C SER A 8 -4.44 10.73 -8.87
N ILE A 9 -4.59 9.56 -8.22
CA ILE A 9 -4.34 9.40 -6.80
C ILE A 9 -3.25 8.35 -6.68
N VAL A 10 -2.18 8.67 -5.95
CA VAL A 10 -1.06 7.76 -5.78
C VAL A 10 -0.98 7.34 -4.31
N VAL A 11 -1.03 6.04 -4.08
CA VAL A 11 -0.83 5.47 -2.75
C VAL A 11 0.61 4.99 -2.68
N CYS A 12 1.39 5.50 -1.75
CA CYS A 12 2.80 5.19 -1.65
C CYS A 12 3.13 4.43 -0.38
N GLY A 13 3.96 3.40 -0.53
CA GLY A 13 4.63 2.73 0.59
C GLY A 13 6.11 2.69 0.30
N HIS A 14 6.89 2.29 1.30
CA HIS A 14 8.35 2.18 1.13
C HIS A 14 8.90 1.07 2.01
N SER A 15 10.10 0.61 1.66
CA SER A 15 10.78 -0.44 2.40
C SER A 15 11.13 0.02 3.82
N SER A 16 11.24 -0.93 4.72
CA SER A 16 11.64 -0.72 6.13
C SER A 16 10.77 0.31 6.84
N CYS A 17 9.47 0.31 6.55
CA CYS A 17 8.54 1.27 7.13
C CYS A 17 8.35 1.01 8.62
N GLY A 18 8.62 2.04 9.45
CA GLY A 18 8.47 1.91 10.90
C GLY A 18 7.05 1.60 11.33
N ALA A 19 6.06 2.15 10.64
CA ALA A 19 4.65 1.87 10.95
C ALA A 19 4.30 0.40 10.69
N MET A 20 4.78 -0.15 9.58
CA MET A 20 4.53 -1.56 9.26
C MET A 20 5.25 -2.48 10.24
N ASN A 21 6.46 -2.10 10.66
CA ASN A 21 7.19 -2.85 11.67
C ASN A 21 6.43 -2.86 12.99
N ALA A 22 5.88 -1.72 13.39
CA ALA A 22 5.09 -1.61 14.62
C ALA A 22 3.82 -2.46 14.55
N LEU A 23 3.16 -2.50 13.40
CA LEU A 23 1.98 -3.35 13.20
C LEU A 23 2.32 -4.83 13.38
N LEU A 24 3.43 -5.27 12.78
CA LEU A 24 3.84 -6.67 12.89
C LEU A 24 4.21 -7.03 14.33
N ALA A 25 4.84 -6.09 15.06
CA ALA A 25 5.25 -6.33 16.42
C ALA A 25 4.06 -6.44 17.38
N GLY A 26 2.98 -5.73 17.10
CA GLY A 26 1.76 -5.83 17.90
C GLY A 26 1.92 -5.35 19.33
N SER A 27 2.82 -4.39 19.58
CA SER A 27 3.12 -3.94 20.92
C SER A 27 1.97 -3.13 21.51
N ALA A 28 1.70 -3.35 22.82
CA ALA A 28 0.75 -2.54 23.56
C ALA A 28 1.37 -1.17 23.83
N PRO A 29 0.57 -0.09 23.80
CA PRO A 29 1.10 1.24 24.07
C PRO A 29 1.49 1.40 25.55
N ALA A 30 2.66 1.99 25.78
CA ALA A 30 3.17 2.21 27.12
C ALA A 30 3.00 3.66 27.60
N SER A 31 2.66 4.58 26.71
CA SER A 31 2.56 6.00 27.03
C SER A 31 1.43 6.63 26.22
N PRO A 32 0.95 7.82 26.62
CA PRO A 32 -0.07 8.51 25.84
C PRO A 32 0.34 8.77 24.39
N GLY A 33 1.62 9.10 24.15
CA GLY A 33 2.11 9.28 22.79
C GLY A 33 2.03 8.00 22.00
N GLU A 34 2.35 6.88 22.62
CA GLU A 34 2.24 5.58 21.97
C GLU A 34 0.79 5.19 21.72
N ARG A 35 -0.15 5.63 22.57
CA ARG A 35 -1.56 5.39 22.31
C ARG A 35 -2.05 6.14 21.09
N HIS A 36 -1.57 7.36 20.86
CA HIS A 36 -1.91 8.08 19.65
C HIS A 36 -1.35 7.36 18.40
N LEU A 37 -0.11 6.89 18.51
CA LEU A 37 0.48 6.10 17.45
C LEU A 37 -0.32 4.83 17.20
N GLN A 38 -0.73 4.14 18.28
CA GLN A 38 -1.51 2.92 18.15
C GLN A 38 -2.84 3.19 17.46
N ALA A 39 -3.54 4.28 17.82
CA ALA A 39 -4.79 4.64 17.17
C ALA A 39 -4.59 4.89 15.68
N TRP A 40 -3.48 5.56 15.33
CA TRP A 40 -3.17 5.81 13.93
C TRP A 40 -2.87 4.51 13.19
N LEU A 41 -2.14 3.59 13.84
CA LEU A 41 -1.80 2.31 13.25
C LEU A 41 -3.03 1.43 12.99
N GLU A 42 -4.14 1.68 13.69
CA GLU A 42 -5.37 0.94 13.44
C GLU A 42 -5.85 1.06 11.99
N HIS A 43 -5.46 2.12 11.31
CA HIS A 43 -5.77 2.26 9.89
C HIS A 43 -5.09 1.21 9.04
N GLY A 44 -4.04 0.59 9.55
CA GLY A 44 -3.34 -0.50 8.86
C GLY A 44 -3.84 -1.89 9.20
N LEU A 45 -4.81 -2.02 10.12
CA LEU A 45 -5.30 -3.33 10.53
C LEU A 45 -5.90 -4.14 9.38
N PRO A 46 -6.64 -3.55 8.42
CA PRO A 46 -7.12 -4.34 7.29
C PRO A 46 -5.99 -4.99 6.50
N ALA A 47 -4.86 -4.28 6.33
CA ALA A 47 -3.70 -4.83 5.64
C ALA A 47 -3.07 -5.95 6.46
N LEU A 48 -2.94 -5.75 7.77
CA LEU A 48 -2.38 -6.76 8.65
C LEU A 48 -3.22 -8.03 8.64
N SER A 49 -4.54 -7.89 8.70
CA SER A 49 -5.44 -9.03 8.65
C SER A 49 -5.30 -9.78 7.32
N ALA A 50 -5.27 -9.05 6.22
CA ALA A 50 -5.10 -9.66 4.90
C ALA A 50 -3.76 -10.38 4.78
N TYR A 51 -2.71 -9.81 5.37
CA TYR A 51 -1.39 -10.41 5.37
C TYR A 51 -1.34 -11.67 6.23
N ASP A 52 -1.93 -11.60 7.44
CA ASP A 52 -1.90 -12.72 8.38
C ASP A 52 -2.70 -13.92 7.90
N ASP A 53 -3.70 -13.70 7.06
CA ASP A 53 -4.45 -14.80 6.45
C ASP A 53 -3.58 -15.66 5.52
N GLY A 54 -2.40 -15.15 5.17
CA GLY A 54 -1.41 -15.92 4.42
C GLY A 54 -1.73 -16.10 2.97
N GLY A 55 -2.84 -15.57 2.51
CA GLY A 55 -3.30 -15.80 1.15
C GLY A 55 -3.27 -14.60 0.22
N HIS A 56 -2.77 -13.45 0.66
CA HIS A 56 -2.82 -12.27 -0.19
C HIS A 56 -1.82 -12.40 -1.35
N PRO A 57 -2.28 -12.24 -2.60
CA PRO A 57 -1.40 -12.46 -3.76
C PRO A 57 -0.17 -11.56 -3.77
N VAL A 58 -0.30 -10.31 -3.34
CA VAL A 58 0.83 -9.38 -3.30
C VAL A 58 1.88 -9.85 -2.29
N ALA A 59 1.44 -10.35 -1.12
CA ALA A 59 2.38 -10.88 -0.13
C ALA A 59 3.11 -12.10 -0.65
N GLN A 60 2.39 -12.98 -1.33
CA GLN A 60 2.99 -14.19 -1.90
C GLN A 60 4.03 -13.84 -2.95
N GLU A 61 3.71 -12.91 -3.82
CA GLU A 61 4.62 -12.47 -4.86
C GLU A 61 5.84 -11.78 -4.27
N ALA A 62 5.64 -10.95 -3.26
CA ALA A 62 6.73 -10.25 -2.57
C ALA A 62 7.65 -11.24 -1.86
N ALA A 63 7.07 -12.24 -1.19
CA ALA A 63 7.86 -13.28 -0.54
C ALA A 63 8.70 -14.06 -1.55
N HIS A 64 8.13 -14.38 -2.69
CA HIS A 64 8.82 -15.07 -3.76
C HIS A 64 10.00 -14.25 -4.29
N ALA A 65 9.84 -12.93 -4.32
CA ALA A 65 10.88 -12.03 -4.77
C ALA A 65 11.93 -11.73 -3.70
N GLY A 66 11.78 -12.27 -2.49
CA GLY A 66 12.76 -12.12 -1.43
C GLY A 66 12.55 -10.94 -0.49
N PHE A 67 11.42 -10.27 -0.54
CA PHE A 67 11.16 -9.14 0.35
C PHE A 67 10.88 -9.61 1.78
N SER A 68 11.27 -8.78 2.75
CA SER A 68 11.06 -9.06 4.17
C SER A 68 9.57 -9.02 4.54
N ALA A 69 9.25 -9.55 5.72
CA ALA A 69 7.87 -9.51 6.21
C ALA A 69 7.35 -8.07 6.34
N VAL A 70 8.18 -7.15 6.81
CA VAL A 70 7.80 -5.73 6.91
C VAL A 70 7.46 -5.17 5.53
N ASP A 71 8.28 -5.47 4.54
CA ASP A 71 8.07 -4.98 3.19
C ASP A 71 6.86 -5.65 2.53
N GLN A 72 6.67 -6.95 2.78
CA GLN A 72 5.48 -7.64 2.31
C GLN A 72 4.22 -6.98 2.85
N LEU A 73 4.18 -6.68 4.15
CA LEU A 73 3.05 -5.99 4.75
C LEU A 73 2.86 -4.61 4.15
N GLY A 74 3.96 -3.88 3.92
CA GLY A 74 3.90 -2.56 3.29
C GLY A 74 3.25 -2.61 1.91
N MET A 75 3.61 -3.61 1.13
CA MET A 75 3.02 -3.80 -0.20
C MET A 75 1.55 -4.19 -0.11
N VAL A 76 1.18 -5.07 0.84
CA VAL A 76 -0.22 -5.42 1.06
C VAL A 76 -1.02 -4.19 1.49
N ASN A 77 -0.43 -3.34 2.32
CA ASN A 77 -1.09 -2.11 2.74
C ASN A 77 -1.39 -1.20 1.54
N VAL A 78 -0.43 -1.05 0.63
CA VAL A 78 -0.67 -0.28 -0.60
C VAL A 78 -1.79 -0.92 -1.41
N ALA A 79 -1.76 -2.24 -1.59
CA ALA A 79 -2.77 -2.95 -2.37
C ALA A 79 -4.17 -2.79 -1.77
N THR A 80 -4.29 -2.93 -0.45
CA THR A 80 -5.60 -2.81 0.19
C THR A 80 -6.14 -1.39 0.12
N GLN A 81 -5.27 -0.39 0.17
CA GLN A 81 -5.71 0.99 0.05
C GLN A 81 -6.09 1.35 -1.38
N VAL A 82 -5.37 0.83 -2.37
CA VAL A 82 -5.76 0.99 -3.77
C VAL A 82 -7.15 0.40 -3.99
N GLU A 83 -7.39 -0.79 -3.46
CA GLU A 83 -8.69 -1.43 -3.59
C GLU A 83 -9.79 -0.61 -2.92
N ALA A 84 -9.54 -0.13 -1.71
CA ALA A 84 -10.52 0.69 -0.98
C ALA A 84 -10.86 1.97 -1.74
N LEU A 85 -9.85 2.62 -2.30
CA LEU A 85 -10.05 3.84 -3.07
C LEU A 85 -10.85 3.58 -4.34
N THR A 86 -10.57 2.49 -5.03
CA THR A 86 -11.32 2.18 -6.26
C THR A 86 -12.79 1.89 -6.00
N ARG A 87 -13.13 1.56 -4.77
CA ARG A 87 -14.53 1.34 -4.36
C ARG A 87 -15.18 2.57 -3.76
N HIS A 88 -14.42 3.62 -3.48
CA HIS A 88 -14.96 4.82 -2.86
C HIS A 88 -15.91 5.53 -3.84
N PRO A 89 -17.11 5.94 -3.40
CA PRO A 89 -18.10 6.52 -4.32
C PRO A 89 -17.60 7.70 -5.13
N LEU A 90 -16.82 8.60 -4.52
CA LEU A 90 -16.28 9.75 -5.24
C LEU A 90 -15.30 9.33 -6.33
N VAL A 91 -14.50 8.30 -6.04
CA VAL A 91 -13.53 7.79 -7.02
C VAL A 91 -14.26 7.06 -8.14
N VAL A 92 -15.24 6.24 -7.80
CA VAL A 92 -16.04 5.54 -8.81
C VAL A 92 -16.70 6.55 -9.75
N GLU A 93 -17.27 7.59 -9.19
CA GLU A 93 -17.95 8.61 -10.00
C GLU A 93 -16.96 9.35 -10.89
N ALA A 94 -15.80 9.73 -10.35
CA ALA A 94 -14.79 10.43 -11.11
C ALA A 94 -14.24 9.58 -12.25
N ARG A 95 -14.10 8.28 -12.03
CA ARG A 95 -13.61 7.36 -13.07
C ARG A 95 -14.62 7.17 -14.18
N LYS A 96 -15.93 7.22 -13.87
CA LYS A 96 -16.97 7.12 -14.89
C LYS A 96 -16.90 8.28 -15.88
N HIS A 97 -16.49 9.45 -15.40
CA HIS A 97 -16.40 10.63 -16.24
C HIS A 97 -15.02 10.78 -16.90
N GLY A 98 -14.19 9.80 -16.71
CA GLY A 98 -12.88 9.71 -17.35
C GLY A 98 -11.80 10.50 -16.64
N GLY A 99 -10.60 10.05 -16.75
CA GLY A 99 -9.44 10.84 -16.38
C GLY A 99 -8.91 10.66 -14.97
N LEU A 100 -9.49 9.82 -14.14
CA LEU A 100 -8.93 9.57 -12.82
C LEU A 100 -8.33 8.17 -12.74
N ASP A 101 -7.04 8.11 -12.40
CA ASP A 101 -6.34 6.86 -12.13
C ASP A 101 -6.03 6.74 -10.65
N VAL A 102 -6.05 5.50 -10.15
CA VAL A 102 -5.57 5.18 -8.80
C VAL A 102 -4.36 4.27 -8.97
N ILE A 103 -3.23 4.71 -8.44
CA ILE A 103 -1.95 4.03 -8.65
C ILE A 103 -1.32 3.72 -7.30
N GLY A 104 -0.90 2.48 -7.11
CA GLY A 104 -0.13 2.08 -5.93
C GLY A 104 1.34 1.99 -6.27
N VAL A 105 2.18 2.49 -5.39
CA VAL A 105 3.64 2.49 -5.55
C VAL A 105 4.29 2.02 -4.25
N PHE A 106 5.23 1.11 -4.37
CA PHE A 106 6.10 0.74 -3.26
C PHE A 106 7.53 1.05 -3.68
N TYR A 107 8.20 1.89 -2.90
CA TYR A 107 9.58 2.27 -3.21
C TYR A 107 10.54 1.42 -2.39
N ASP A 108 11.34 0.62 -3.08
CA ASP A 108 12.38 -0.17 -2.44
C ASP A 108 13.64 0.69 -2.31
N ILE A 109 13.89 1.18 -1.09
CA ILE A 109 14.97 2.13 -0.85
C ILE A 109 16.34 1.55 -1.16
N PRO A 110 16.67 0.32 -0.72
CA PRO A 110 18.01 -0.22 -1.00
C PRO A 110 18.37 -0.29 -2.47
N SER A 111 17.40 -0.63 -3.33
CA SER A 111 17.66 -0.74 -4.76
C SER A 111 17.30 0.54 -5.52
N ALA A 112 16.65 1.49 -4.84
CA ALA A 112 16.11 2.71 -5.44
C ALA A 112 15.16 2.42 -6.59
N VAL A 113 14.39 1.35 -6.48
CA VAL A 113 13.46 0.92 -7.54
C VAL A 113 12.02 1.11 -7.06
N PRO A 114 11.20 1.87 -7.79
CA PRO A 114 9.77 1.93 -7.52
C PRO A 114 9.08 0.72 -8.16
N LEU A 115 8.15 0.14 -7.41
CA LEU A 115 7.34 -0.97 -7.91
C LEU A 115 5.89 -0.52 -7.95
N ARG A 116 5.19 -0.92 -9.00
CA ARG A 116 3.77 -0.63 -9.10
C ARG A 116 2.99 -1.76 -8.43
N ILE A 117 2.13 -1.38 -7.48
CA ILE A 117 1.35 -2.33 -6.71
C ILE A 117 -0.11 -2.23 -7.13
N GLY A 118 -0.63 -3.28 -7.72
CA GLY A 118 -2.06 -3.41 -7.97
C GLY A 118 -2.73 -4.06 -6.78
N SER A 119 -4.02 -4.32 -6.89
CA SER A 119 -4.75 -4.97 -5.80
C SER A 119 -4.30 -6.43 -5.61
N THR A 120 -3.74 -7.04 -6.64
CA THR A 120 -3.34 -8.45 -6.59
C THR A 120 -1.97 -8.73 -7.21
N SER A 121 -1.22 -7.70 -7.63
CA SER A 121 0.02 -7.94 -8.36
C SER A 121 1.06 -6.87 -8.09
N ILE A 122 2.30 -7.21 -8.40
CA ILE A 122 3.45 -6.30 -8.31
C ILE A 122 4.07 -6.23 -9.70
N ASP A 123 4.28 -5.01 -10.19
CA ASP A 123 4.91 -4.80 -11.49
C ASP A 123 6.05 -3.80 -11.35
N SER A 124 7.00 -3.88 -12.25
CA SER A 124 8.06 -2.88 -12.32
C SER A 124 7.60 -1.69 -13.13
N PHE A 125 7.98 -0.48 -12.63
CA PHE A 125 7.81 0.69 -13.47
C PHE A 125 8.89 0.70 -14.54
N GLY A 126 8.55 1.24 -15.59
CA GLY A 126 9.49 1.54 -16.56
C GLY A 126 10.28 0.54 -17.12
N ILE A 127 9.96 -0.15 -16.70
CA ILE A 127 10.65 -0.81 -17.28
C ILE A 127 10.87 -0.35 -18.50
N THR A 128 10.43 0.21 -18.31
CA THR A 128 10.40 0.70 -19.07
C THR A 128 11.09 1.41 -19.50
N MET A 129 11.21 1.45 -19.34
CA MET A 129 11.67 1.98 -19.77
C MET A 129 12.68 1.99 -20.10
N SER A 130 12.92 1.75 -20.07
CA SER A 130 13.67 1.83 -20.43
C SER A 130 14.07 1.97 -21.18
N THR A 131 14.09 1.98 -21.45
CA THR A 131 14.44 2.10 -22.15
C THR A 131 14.80 2.66 -22.66
N SER A 132 14.94 2.91 -22.55
CA SER A 132 15.21 3.47 -23.09
C SER A 132 15.77 3.93 -23.39
#